data_c4af8336c4d6f3cddc6a2f849f3c8094
#
_entry.id   c4af8336c4d6f3cddc6a2f849f3c8094
#
_cell.length_a   1.000
_cell.length_b   1.000
_cell.length_c   1.000
_cell.angle_alpha   90.00
_cell.angle_beta   90.00
_cell.angle_gamma   90.00
#
_symmetry.space_group_name_H-M   'P 1'
#
loop_
_entity.id
_entity.type
_entity.pdbx_description
1 polymer ?
#
loop_
_entity_poly.entity_id
_entity_poly.type
_entity_poly.pdbx_seq_one_letter_code
_entity_poly.pdbx_strand_id
1 'polypeptide(L)'
;MSKFAWIVTFAVFSVTPAAAESAIPNLLGTWKGESESIVMGPGNAHHSAAPAAGPRLNSITFTMTIDKQDGRRFSGAFTSARGNDTIIAVISRNGSIYMVDDDGCTIGTILAPNRMELCYMRQSPEARVASCTEMTKQP
;
A
#
# COMPACT_ATOMS: atom_id res chain seq x y z
N MET A 1 15.91 -40.11 63.89
CA MET A 1 15.63 -40.46 62.47
C MET A 1 15.11 -39.21 61.80
N SER A 2 15.98 -38.43 61.13
CA SER A 2 15.65 -37.15 60.44
C SER A 2 15.43 -37.42 58.97
N LYS A 3 14.23 -37.10 58.46
CA LYS A 3 13.91 -37.23 57.04
C LYS A 3 14.15 -35.89 56.34
N PHE A 4 15.22 -35.79 55.55
CA PHE A 4 15.45 -34.65 54.66
C PHE A 4 14.57 -34.78 53.41
N ALA A 5 13.64 -33.84 53.24
CA ALA A 5 12.86 -33.72 52.00
C ALA A 5 13.61 -32.81 51.03
N TRP A 6 13.97 -33.33 49.85
CA TRP A 6 14.57 -32.56 48.75
C TRP A 6 13.43 -31.93 47.93
N ILE A 7 13.39 -30.62 47.90
CA ILE A 7 12.47 -29.85 47.03
C ILE A 7 13.22 -29.62 45.71
N VAL A 8 12.77 -30.27 44.66
CA VAL A 8 13.26 -30.03 43.25
C VAL A 8 12.44 -28.91 42.67
N THR A 9 13.01 -27.72 42.53
CA THR A 9 12.37 -26.58 41.85
C THR A 9 12.56 -26.70 40.36
N PHE A 10 11.50 -26.99 39.61
CA PHE A 10 11.50 -26.95 38.15
C PHE A 10 11.37 -25.48 37.67
N ALA A 11 12.43 -24.94 37.09
CA ALA A 11 12.39 -23.67 36.39
C ALA A 11 11.76 -23.87 34.98
N VAL A 12 10.55 -23.38 34.78
CA VAL A 12 9.89 -23.38 33.46
C VAL A 12 10.44 -22.19 32.66
N PHE A 13 11.30 -22.48 31.70
CA PHE A 13 11.74 -21.49 30.70
C PHE A 13 10.62 -21.26 29.70
N SER A 14 9.95 -20.10 29.78
CA SER A 14 9.01 -19.64 28.76
C SER A 14 9.78 -19.17 27.52
N VAL A 15 9.77 -19.97 26.46
CA VAL A 15 10.30 -19.56 25.15
C VAL A 15 9.22 -18.73 24.48
N THR A 16 9.41 -17.40 24.45
CA THR A 16 8.59 -16.51 23.63
C THR A 16 8.94 -16.75 22.15
N PRO A 17 7.97 -17.10 21.29
CA PRO A 17 8.24 -17.20 19.86
C PRO A 17 8.64 -15.82 19.34
N ALA A 18 9.86 -15.70 18.79
CA ALA A 18 10.26 -14.54 18.01
C ALA A 18 9.30 -14.45 16.82
N ALA A 19 8.57 -13.33 16.69
CA ALA A 19 7.79 -13.07 15.50
C ALA A 19 8.73 -13.07 14.29
N ALA A 20 8.58 -14.06 13.41
CA ALA A 20 9.35 -14.12 12.18
C ALA A 20 9.08 -12.85 11.37
N GLU A 21 10.13 -12.09 11.05
CA GLU A 21 10.02 -10.94 10.15
C GLU A 21 9.47 -11.46 8.81
N SER A 22 8.31 -10.96 8.38
CA SER A 22 7.70 -11.41 7.13
C SER A 22 8.65 -11.13 5.96
N ALA A 23 8.85 -12.13 5.10
CA ALA A 23 9.69 -11.98 3.91
C ALA A 23 9.22 -10.78 3.09
N ILE A 24 10.19 -9.97 2.60
CA ILE A 24 9.89 -8.82 1.76
C ILE A 24 9.32 -9.34 0.43
N PRO A 25 8.10 -8.95 0.05
CA PRO A 25 7.50 -9.43 -1.18
C PRO A 25 8.19 -8.85 -2.42
N ASN A 26 8.27 -9.64 -3.49
CA ASN A 26 8.72 -9.17 -4.80
C ASN A 26 7.54 -8.52 -5.54
N LEU A 27 7.58 -7.19 -5.64
CA LEU A 27 6.54 -6.39 -6.29
C LEU A 27 6.86 -6.03 -7.74
N LEU A 28 8.06 -6.35 -8.26
CA LEU A 28 8.46 -6.06 -9.64
C LEU A 28 7.42 -6.58 -10.64
N GLY A 29 7.18 -5.79 -11.69
CA GLY A 29 6.28 -6.15 -12.79
C GLY A 29 5.10 -5.21 -12.92
N THR A 30 4.11 -5.66 -13.71
CA THR A 30 2.92 -4.87 -14.07
C THR A 30 1.73 -5.28 -13.22
N TRP A 31 1.00 -4.28 -12.76
CA TRP A 31 -0.20 -4.43 -11.94
C TRP A 31 -1.34 -3.65 -12.58
N LYS A 32 -2.56 -4.16 -12.51
CA LYS A 32 -3.76 -3.48 -13.02
C LYS A 32 -4.89 -3.51 -12.02
N GLY A 33 -5.68 -2.44 -12.00
CA GLY A 33 -6.86 -2.33 -11.17
C GLY A 33 -7.77 -1.20 -11.60
N GLU A 34 -9.01 -1.27 -11.15
CA GLU A 34 -9.98 -0.19 -11.30
C GLU A 34 -10.09 0.57 -9.99
N SER A 35 -9.95 1.89 -10.07
CA SER A 35 -10.03 2.79 -8.94
C SER A 35 -11.47 3.25 -8.76
N GLU A 36 -11.95 3.19 -7.53
CA GLU A 36 -13.16 3.88 -7.08
C GLU A 36 -12.75 5.16 -6.36
N SER A 37 -13.22 6.30 -6.82
CA SER A 37 -12.82 7.60 -6.29
C SER A 37 -13.98 8.56 -6.04
N ILE A 38 -13.76 9.46 -5.08
CA ILE A 38 -14.59 10.64 -4.84
C ILE A 38 -13.72 11.89 -5.00
N VAL A 39 -14.18 12.84 -5.79
CA VAL A 39 -13.41 14.01 -6.20
C VAL A 39 -14.21 15.29 -5.90
N MET A 40 -13.55 16.28 -5.31
CA MET A 40 -14.07 17.63 -5.13
C MET A 40 -13.13 18.63 -5.80
N GLY A 41 -13.70 19.63 -6.48
CA GLY A 41 -12.91 20.57 -7.30
C GLY A 41 -12.48 19.97 -8.65
N PRO A 42 -11.46 20.54 -9.32
CA PRO A 42 -11.01 20.06 -10.64
C PRO A 42 -10.35 18.66 -10.63
N GLY A 43 -9.99 18.14 -9.46
CA GLY A 43 -9.27 16.88 -9.35
C GLY A 43 -7.77 17.02 -9.66
N ASN A 44 -7.19 15.98 -10.24
CA ASN A 44 -5.82 15.92 -10.75
C ASN A 44 -5.80 15.40 -12.19
N ALA A 45 -4.61 15.15 -12.76
CA ALA A 45 -4.47 14.65 -14.13
C ALA A 45 -5.27 13.37 -14.37
N HIS A 46 -5.25 12.43 -13.42
CA HIS A 46 -5.97 11.17 -13.52
C HIS A 46 -7.47 11.30 -13.19
N HIS A 47 -7.80 12.05 -12.14
CA HIS A 47 -9.16 12.18 -11.61
C HIS A 47 -9.82 13.50 -12.00
N SER A 48 -9.42 14.08 -13.14
CA SER A 48 -10.04 15.32 -13.62
C SER A 48 -11.52 15.07 -13.96
N ALA A 49 -12.35 16.01 -13.57
CA ALA A 49 -13.76 16.02 -13.91
C ALA A 49 -14.20 17.47 -14.15
N ALA A 50 -15.27 17.65 -14.90
CA ALA A 50 -15.86 18.98 -15.10
C ALA A 50 -16.19 19.60 -13.74
N PRO A 51 -15.95 20.92 -13.53
CA PRO A 51 -16.28 21.59 -12.29
C PRO A 51 -17.75 21.38 -11.94
N ALA A 52 -17.99 20.96 -10.70
CA ALA A 52 -19.33 20.80 -10.15
C ALA A 52 -19.38 21.35 -8.73
N ALA A 53 -20.55 21.70 -8.27
CA ALA A 53 -20.76 22.35 -6.97
C ALA A 53 -20.52 21.42 -5.77
N GLY A 54 -20.29 20.11 -5.97
CA GLY A 54 -20.14 19.13 -4.89
C GLY A 54 -19.24 17.96 -5.25
N PRO A 55 -19.12 16.98 -4.33
CA PRO A 55 -18.36 15.76 -4.57
C PRO A 55 -18.92 14.94 -5.73
N ARG A 56 -18.04 14.32 -6.50
CA ARG A 56 -18.37 13.45 -7.65
C ARG A 56 -17.71 12.09 -7.50
N LEU A 57 -18.43 11.06 -7.89
CA LEU A 57 -17.90 9.70 -8.01
C LEU A 57 -17.21 9.55 -9.36
N ASN A 58 -16.11 8.82 -9.39
CA ASN A 58 -15.37 8.54 -10.60
C ASN A 58 -14.74 7.14 -10.49
N SER A 59 -14.68 6.44 -11.62
CA SER A 59 -13.95 5.18 -11.75
C SER A 59 -12.96 5.30 -12.91
N ILE A 60 -11.76 4.75 -12.71
CA ILE A 60 -10.70 4.80 -13.70
C ILE A 60 -9.79 3.58 -13.58
N THR A 61 -9.45 2.99 -14.72
CA THR A 61 -8.48 1.89 -14.76
C THR A 61 -7.06 2.42 -14.70
N PHE A 62 -6.26 1.84 -13.78
CA PHE A 62 -4.84 2.10 -13.65
C PHE A 62 -4.00 0.89 -14.02
N THR A 63 -2.83 1.20 -14.58
CA THR A 63 -1.71 0.28 -14.71
C THR A 63 -0.55 0.84 -13.89
N MET A 64 -0.02 0.06 -12.95
CA MET A 64 1.20 0.38 -12.22
C MET A 64 2.31 -0.55 -12.70
N THR A 65 3.45 0.02 -13.08
CA THR A 65 4.66 -0.73 -13.42
C THR A 65 5.71 -0.46 -12.35
N ILE A 66 6.13 -1.48 -11.63
CA ILE A 66 7.25 -1.42 -10.69
C ILE A 66 8.46 -1.98 -11.43
N ASP A 67 9.39 -1.11 -11.79
CA ASP A 67 10.56 -1.41 -12.60
C ASP A 67 11.83 -1.59 -11.77
N LYS A 68 11.83 -1.09 -10.53
CA LYS A 68 12.97 -1.18 -9.62
C LYS A 68 12.52 -1.47 -8.19
N GLN A 69 13.17 -2.44 -7.57
CA GLN A 69 13.00 -2.76 -6.14
C GLN A 69 14.35 -3.11 -5.52
N ASP A 70 14.64 -2.48 -4.39
CA ASP A 70 15.81 -2.79 -3.53
C ASP A 70 15.29 -2.97 -2.09
N GLY A 71 15.18 -4.21 -1.68
CA GLY A 71 14.58 -4.57 -0.41
C GLY A 71 13.15 -4.03 -0.30
N ARG A 72 12.92 -3.15 0.68
CA ARG A 72 11.62 -2.54 0.95
C ARG A 72 11.33 -1.29 0.12
N ARG A 73 12.26 -0.81 -0.68
CA ARG A 73 12.14 0.42 -1.49
C ARG A 73 11.87 0.05 -2.93
N PHE A 74 10.94 0.72 -3.57
CA PHE A 74 10.67 0.51 -4.99
C PHE A 74 10.27 1.82 -5.68
N SER A 75 10.40 1.80 -7.00
CA SER A 75 9.97 2.89 -7.88
C SER A 75 9.33 2.34 -9.14
N GLY A 76 8.63 3.21 -9.86
CA GLY A 76 7.95 2.85 -11.09
C GLY A 76 7.06 3.97 -11.60
N ALA A 77 6.01 3.59 -12.30
CA ALA A 77 5.05 4.53 -12.87
C ALA A 77 3.60 4.07 -12.61
N PHE A 78 2.73 5.05 -12.43
CA PHE A 78 1.28 4.87 -12.34
C PHE A 78 0.65 5.51 -13.58
N THR A 79 -0.04 4.72 -14.40
CA THR A 79 -0.53 5.15 -15.72
C THR A 79 -2.04 4.93 -15.81
N SER A 80 -2.74 5.89 -16.38
CA SER A 80 -4.13 5.78 -16.81
C SER A 80 -4.28 6.27 -18.25
N ALA A 81 -5.50 6.20 -18.80
CA ALA A 81 -5.80 6.79 -20.11
C ALA A 81 -5.56 8.31 -20.17
N ARG A 82 -5.39 8.99 -19.00
CA ARG A 82 -5.29 10.45 -18.90
C ARG A 82 -3.88 10.96 -18.58
N GLY A 83 -2.99 10.11 -18.06
CA GLY A 83 -1.66 10.54 -17.66
C GLY A 83 -0.78 9.43 -17.13
N ASN A 84 0.43 9.82 -16.77
CA ASN A 84 1.45 8.96 -16.20
C ASN A 84 2.22 9.73 -15.13
N ASP A 85 2.29 9.19 -13.92
CA ASP A 85 3.02 9.75 -12.80
C ASP A 85 4.16 8.81 -12.38
N THR A 86 5.30 9.40 -12.02
CA THR A 86 6.40 8.64 -11.42
C THR A 86 6.09 8.38 -9.96
N ILE A 87 6.33 7.17 -9.49
CA ILE A 87 6.12 6.78 -8.10
C ILE A 87 7.41 6.33 -7.44
N ILE A 88 7.55 6.70 -6.17
CA ILE A 88 8.53 6.15 -5.24
C ILE A 88 7.83 5.64 -3.99
N ALA A 89 8.30 4.52 -3.45
CA ALA A 89 7.60 3.88 -2.34
C ALA A 89 8.52 3.11 -1.40
N VAL A 90 8.00 2.86 -0.21
CA VAL A 90 8.63 2.02 0.80
C VAL A 90 7.61 1.07 1.43
N ILE A 91 8.00 -0.17 1.67
CA ILE A 91 7.25 -1.14 2.45
C ILE A 91 7.71 -1.03 3.91
N SER A 92 6.80 -0.72 4.81
CA SER A 92 7.10 -0.65 6.24
C SER A 92 7.32 -2.04 6.86
N ARG A 93 7.78 -2.09 8.11
CA ARG A 93 8.01 -3.37 8.80
C ARG A 93 6.75 -4.19 9.04
N ASN A 94 5.59 -3.54 9.15
CA ASN A 94 4.29 -4.19 9.27
C ASN A 94 3.66 -4.58 7.93
N GLY A 95 4.36 -4.38 6.79
CA GLY A 95 3.91 -4.74 5.46
C GLY A 95 3.07 -3.66 4.75
N SER A 96 2.79 -2.51 5.38
CA SER A 96 2.10 -1.42 4.71
C SER A 96 3.00 -0.74 3.69
N ILE A 97 2.43 -0.30 2.57
CA ILE A 97 3.09 0.47 1.52
C ILE A 97 2.81 1.96 1.76
N TYR A 98 3.85 2.77 1.70
CA TYR A 98 3.78 4.22 1.65
C TYR A 98 4.40 4.69 0.35
N MET A 99 3.60 5.33 -0.48
CA MET A 99 3.99 5.76 -1.82
C MET A 99 3.65 7.22 -2.01
N VAL A 100 4.46 7.91 -2.76
CA VAL A 100 4.23 9.29 -3.18
C VAL A 100 4.44 9.41 -4.69
N ASP A 101 3.70 10.30 -5.28
CA ASP A 101 3.80 10.75 -6.66
C ASP A 101 3.92 12.27 -6.72
N ASP A 102 3.68 12.88 -7.89
CA ASP A 102 3.90 14.30 -8.10
C ASP A 102 2.93 15.20 -7.32
N ASP A 103 1.75 14.69 -6.93
CA ASP A 103 0.69 15.53 -6.38
C ASP A 103 -0.10 14.91 -5.23
N GLY A 104 0.28 13.71 -4.75
CA GLY A 104 -0.41 13.05 -3.67
C GLY A 104 0.38 12.00 -2.91
N CYS A 105 -0.32 11.27 -2.07
CA CYS A 105 0.24 10.15 -1.33
C CYS A 105 -0.72 8.96 -1.36
N THR A 106 -0.14 7.76 -1.32
CA THR A 106 -0.88 6.49 -1.31
C THR A 106 -0.45 5.66 -0.12
N ILE A 107 -1.41 5.10 0.59
CA ILE A 107 -1.19 4.06 1.59
C ILE A 107 -1.70 2.75 1.00
N GLY A 108 -0.88 1.70 1.06
CA GLY A 108 -1.25 0.41 0.50
C GLY A 108 -1.13 -0.73 1.51
N THR A 109 -1.86 -1.79 1.21
CA THR A 109 -1.83 -3.06 1.95
C THR A 109 -1.64 -4.20 0.96
N ILE A 110 -0.68 -5.09 1.24
CA ILE A 110 -0.46 -6.30 0.46
C ILE A 110 -1.47 -7.35 0.94
N LEU A 111 -2.42 -7.71 0.09
CA LEU A 111 -3.49 -8.66 0.40
C LEU A 111 -3.07 -10.12 0.11
N ALA A 112 -2.24 -10.30 -0.93
CA ALA A 112 -1.70 -11.59 -1.36
C ALA A 112 -0.45 -11.35 -2.22
N PRO A 113 0.35 -12.37 -2.57
CA PRO A 113 1.55 -12.20 -3.41
C PRO A 113 1.30 -11.51 -4.76
N ASN A 114 0.06 -11.60 -5.27
CA ASN A 114 -0.36 -11.02 -6.55
C ASN A 114 -1.51 -10.02 -6.42
N ARG A 115 -1.84 -9.57 -5.20
CA ARG A 115 -2.92 -8.61 -4.94
C ARG A 115 -2.52 -7.60 -3.87
N MET A 116 -2.80 -6.33 -4.12
CA MET A 116 -2.65 -5.26 -3.13
C MET A 116 -3.79 -4.26 -3.27
N GLU A 117 -4.12 -3.58 -2.19
CA GLU A 117 -5.00 -2.42 -2.20
C GLU A 117 -4.16 -1.16 -2.01
N LEU A 118 -4.42 -0.15 -2.83
CA LEU A 118 -3.76 1.15 -2.80
C LEU A 118 -4.80 2.25 -2.66
N CYS A 119 -4.74 3.01 -1.57
CA CYS A 119 -5.64 4.12 -1.32
C CYS A 119 -4.87 5.44 -1.45
N TYR A 120 -5.18 6.20 -2.49
CA TYR A 120 -4.60 7.48 -2.83
C TYR A 120 -5.36 8.63 -2.17
N MET A 121 -4.62 9.61 -1.72
CA MET A 121 -5.14 10.83 -1.11
C MET A 121 -4.42 12.05 -1.65
N ARG A 122 -5.20 13.04 -2.07
CA ARG A 122 -4.73 14.37 -2.41
C ARG A 122 -5.55 15.43 -1.71
N GLN A 123 -4.89 16.43 -1.17
CA GLN A 123 -5.53 17.61 -0.60
C GLN A 123 -4.77 18.86 -1.04
N SER A 124 -5.48 19.74 -1.75
CA SER A 124 -5.03 21.09 -2.07
C SER A 124 -6.17 22.09 -1.78
N PRO A 125 -5.90 23.40 -1.80
CA PRO A 125 -6.96 24.39 -1.63
C PRO A 125 -8.09 24.26 -2.65
N GLU A 126 -7.76 23.87 -3.89
CA GLU A 126 -8.70 23.81 -5.01
C GLU A 126 -9.33 22.45 -5.20
N ALA A 127 -8.63 21.36 -4.83
CA ALA A 127 -9.03 20.00 -5.14
C ALA A 127 -8.77 19.02 -4.00
N ARG A 128 -9.67 18.04 -3.87
CA ARG A 128 -9.52 16.90 -2.99
C ARG A 128 -9.87 15.64 -3.74
N VAL A 129 -9.05 14.59 -3.55
CA VAL A 129 -9.29 13.27 -4.12
C VAL A 129 -9.06 12.24 -3.01
N ALA A 130 -9.98 11.31 -2.91
CA ALA A 130 -9.81 10.07 -2.16
C ALA A 130 -10.22 8.92 -3.07
N SER A 131 -9.33 7.93 -3.23
CA SER A 131 -9.62 6.79 -4.09
C SER A 131 -8.91 5.53 -3.59
N CYS A 132 -9.54 4.37 -3.76
CA CYS A 132 -8.91 3.09 -3.51
C CYS A 132 -8.96 2.21 -4.78
N THR A 133 -7.91 1.43 -4.97
CA THR A 133 -7.74 0.56 -6.14
C THR A 133 -7.21 -0.79 -5.66
N GLU A 134 -7.95 -1.86 -5.92
CA GLU A 134 -7.39 -3.19 -5.78
C GLU A 134 -6.59 -3.54 -7.03
N MET A 135 -5.28 -3.72 -6.86
CA MET A 135 -4.33 -4.01 -7.93
C MET A 135 -4.04 -5.51 -7.99
N THR A 136 -4.12 -6.09 -9.19
CA THR A 136 -3.77 -7.48 -9.47
C THR A 136 -2.53 -7.54 -10.35
N LYS A 137 -1.54 -8.35 -9.95
CA LYS A 137 -0.31 -8.55 -10.72
C LYS A 137 -0.61 -9.28 -12.01
N GLN A 138 -0.07 -8.77 -13.11
CA GLN A 138 -0.21 -9.37 -14.43
C GLN A 138 0.86 -10.47 -14.63
N PRO A 139 0.58 -11.50 -15.43
CA PRO A 139 1.55 -12.56 -15.76
C PRO A 139 2.83 -12.04 -16.40
#